data_c27c85f19ece531fc2a4432aad257093
#
_entry.id   c27c85f19ece531fc2a4432aad257093
#
_cell.length_a   1.000
_cell.length_b   1.000
_cell.length_c   1.000
_cell.angle_alpha   90.00
_cell.angle_beta   90.00
_cell.angle_gamma   90.00
#
_symmetry.space_group_name_H-M   'P 1'
#
loop_
_entity.id
_entity.type
_entity.pdbx_description
1 polymer ?
#
loop_
_entity_poly.entity_id
_entity_poly.type
_entity_poly.pdbx_seq_one_letter_code
_entity_poly.pdbx_strand_id
1 'polypeptide(L)'
;MPIQVEVWGDYACFTRPEMKTERVSYDVMTPSAARGLLESVYWHPGLRWMIDRIRVCSPIRFTNIRRNEVKDVISANKVKAVMNGGTGELYLAASESIQQRAAMVLRDVHYVIDAHFEMTPAAAPGDNHGKFQDIVKRRLERGQCYSMPYLGTREFPAHFRRCAELPPYPDELKGTRDLGWMLWDMDYRDPENITPKFFRAQMVDGVMIVPPPDSGEVRG
;
A
#
# COMPACT_ATOMS: atom_id res chain seq x y z
N MET A 1 -19.01 -11.75 -3.59
CA MET A 1 -19.32 -10.46 -4.26
C MET A 1 -18.13 -9.54 -4.10
N PRO A 2 -17.78 -8.75 -5.10
CA PRO A 2 -16.69 -7.79 -4.95
C PRO A 2 -17.02 -6.77 -3.84
N ILE A 3 -16.00 -6.42 -3.08
CA ILE A 3 -16.07 -5.40 -2.04
C ILE A 3 -15.49 -4.13 -2.65
N GLN A 4 -16.24 -3.03 -2.57
CA GLN A 4 -15.81 -1.73 -3.07
C GLN A 4 -15.50 -0.81 -1.90
N VAL A 5 -14.26 -0.34 -1.85
CA VAL A 5 -13.78 0.54 -0.79
C VAL A 5 -13.30 1.85 -1.40
N GLU A 6 -13.94 2.93 -1.02
CA GLU A 6 -13.54 4.28 -1.38
C GLU A 6 -12.48 4.78 -0.38
N VAL A 7 -11.36 5.32 -0.90
CA VAL A 7 -10.24 5.78 -0.11
C VAL A 7 -9.71 7.12 -0.65
N TRP A 8 -9.34 8.04 0.25
CA TRP A 8 -8.83 9.35 -0.13
C TRP A 8 -7.88 9.93 0.92
N GLY A 9 -7.14 10.93 0.53
CA GLY A 9 -6.25 11.67 1.42
C GLY A 9 -5.54 12.81 0.70
N ASP A 10 -4.93 13.69 1.49
CA ASP A 10 -4.26 14.88 0.99
C ASP A 10 -3.00 14.53 0.18
N TYR A 11 -2.28 13.50 0.61
CA TYR A 11 -1.04 13.05 -0.02
C TYR A 11 -0.96 11.52 -0.08
N ALA A 12 -0.18 11.01 -1.06
CA ALA A 12 0.18 9.62 -1.17
C ALA A 12 1.59 9.44 -1.73
N CYS A 13 2.30 8.39 -1.29
CA CYS A 13 3.59 8.03 -1.84
C CYS A 13 3.69 6.51 -2.01
N PHE A 14 3.35 6.03 -3.19
CA PHE A 14 3.51 4.64 -3.59
C PHE A 14 4.90 4.48 -4.18
N THR A 15 5.90 4.36 -3.32
CA THR A 15 7.32 4.48 -3.66
C THR A 15 7.76 3.48 -4.72
N ARG A 16 8.38 3.97 -5.79
CA ARG A 16 9.03 3.14 -6.80
C ARG A 16 10.24 2.43 -6.19
N PRO A 17 10.41 1.11 -6.38
CA PRO A 17 11.52 0.36 -5.76
C PRO A 17 12.91 0.89 -6.10
N GLU A 18 13.08 1.45 -7.29
CA GLU A 18 14.33 2.06 -7.77
C GLU A 18 14.64 3.41 -7.12
N MET A 19 13.64 4.08 -6.51
CA MET A 19 13.74 5.42 -5.92
C MET A 19 13.49 5.40 -4.40
N LYS A 20 14.28 4.62 -3.66
CA LYS A 20 14.06 4.40 -2.22
C LYS A 20 14.55 5.55 -1.34
N THR A 21 15.59 6.23 -1.76
CA THR A 21 16.26 7.27 -0.95
C THR A 21 15.59 8.63 -1.11
N GLU A 22 15.48 9.11 -2.33
CA GLU A 22 14.62 10.23 -2.68
C GLU A 22 13.36 9.63 -3.31
N ARG A 23 12.31 9.55 -2.51
CA ARG A 23 11.12 8.76 -2.88
C ARG A 23 10.38 9.40 -4.02
N VAL A 24 10.10 8.61 -5.04
CA VAL A 24 9.21 8.99 -6.14
C VAL A 24 8.02 8.04 -6.14
N SER A 25 6.83 8.60 -6.09
CA SER A 25 5.59 7.81 -6.16
C SER A 25 5.36 7.27 -7.56
N TYR A 26 4.75 6.09 -7.67
CA TYR A 26 3.99 5.72 -8.86
C TYR A 26 2.88 6.74 -9.12
N ASP A 27 2.42 6.80 -10.37
CA ASP A 27 1.36 7.74 -10.80
C ASP A 27 0.01 7.48 -10.11
N VAL A 28 -0.24 6.24 -9.72
CA VAL A 28 -1.46 5.80 -9.04
C VAL A 28 -1.14 4.78 -7.95
N MET A 29 -2.15 4.44 -7.13
CA MET A 29 -2.04 3.40 -6.10
C MET A 29 -1.62 2.06 -6.72
N THR A 30 -0.64 1.38 -6.10
CA THR A 30 -0.23 0.02 -6.48
C THR A 30 -1.17 -1.03 -5.87
N PRO A 31 -1.33 -2.20 -6.52
CA PRO A 31 -2.12 -3.30 -5.93
C PRO A 31 -1.62 -3.72 -4.55
N SER A 32 -0.31 -3.78 -4.35
CA SER A 32 0.32 -4.04 -3.05
C SER A 32 -0.10 -3.04 -1.97
N ALA A 33 -0.13 -1.73 -2.29
CA ALA A 33 -0.58 -0.69 -1.35
C ALA A 33 -2.09 -0.82 -1.05
N ALA A 34 -2.91 -1.11 -2.07
CA ALA A 34 -4.34 -1.34 -1.90
C ALA A 34 -4.61 -2.54 -0.97
N ARG A 35 -3.90 -3.66 -1.17
CA ARG A 35 -3.99 -4.83 -0.30
C ARG A 35 -3.61 -4.48 1.15
N GLY A 36 -2.47 -3.84 1.37
CA GLY A 36 -2.02 -3.42 2.70
C GLY A 36 -3.00 -2.49 3.41
N LEU A 37 -3.67 -1.60 2.65
CA LEU A 37 -4.72 -0.74 3.17
C LEU A 37 -5.94 -1.57 3.62
N LEU A 38 -6.40 -2.52 2.83
CA LEU A 38 -7.52 -3.41 3.20
C LEU A 38 -7.18 -4.28 4.41
N GLU A 39 -5.93 -4.79 4.50
CA GLU A 39 -5.44 -5.54 5.66
C GLU A 39 -5.40 -4.69 6.93
N SER A 40 -5.11 -3.41 6.84
CA SER A 40 -5.17 -2.50 7.98
C SER A 40 -6.60 -2.30 8.49
N VAL A 41 -7.60 -2.40 7.63
CA VAL A 41 -9.02 -2.42 8.03
C VAL A 41 -9.38 -3.77 8.64
N TYR A 42 -9.11 -4.86 7.94
CA TYR A 42 -9.37 -6.21 8.43
C TYR A 42 -8.37 -7.22 7.87
N TRP A 43 -7.61 -7.83 8.78
CA TRP A 43 -6.72 -8.94 8.50
C TRP A 43 -7.10 -10.15 9.35
N HIS A 44 -7.00 -11.34 8.77
CA HIS A 44 -7.16 -12.62 9.44
C HIS A 44 -6.30 -13.69 8.74
N PRO A 45 -5.64 -14.63 9.45
CA PRO A 45 -4.81 -15.66 8.81
C PRO A 45 -5.60 -16.53 7.81
N GLY A 46 -6.89 -16.74 8.05
CA GLY A 46 -7.81 -17.46 7.16
C GLY A 46 -8.30 -16.68 5.95
N LEU A 47 -7.82 -15.46 5.72
CA LEU A 47 -8.29 -14.58 4.65
C LEU A 47 -7.10 -13.99 3.89
N ARG A 48 -7.16 -13.99 2.56
CA ARG A 48 -6.22 -13.30 1.68
C ARG A 48 -6.95 -12.33 0.77
N TRP A 49 -6.59 -11.06 0.84
CA TRP A 49 -7.14 -10.03 -0.04
C TRP A 49 -6.58 -10.15 -1.45
N MET A 50 -7.47 -10.05 -2.44
CA MET A 50 -7.18 -9.98 -3.86
C MET A 50 -7.72 -8.67 -4.42
N ILE A 51 -6.87 -7.92 -5.10
CA ILE A 51 -7.25 -6.65 -5.72
C ILE A 51 -7.63 -6.93 -7.17
N ASP A 52 -8.86 -6.60 -7.55
CA ASP A 52 -9.38 -6.82 -8.89
C ASP A 52 -9.13 -5.61 -9.80
N ARG A 53 -9.38 -4.41 -9.27
CA ARG A 53 -9.15 -3.16 -10.00
C ARG A 53 -9.03 -1.98 -9.05
N ILE A 54 -8.37 -0.94 -9.54
CA ILE A 54 -8.25 0.35 -8.85
C ILE A 54 -8.76 1.43 -9.78
N ARG A 55 -9.76 2.19 -9.30
CA ARG A 55 -10.33 3.33 -10.01
C ARG A 55 -9.73 4.61 -9.46
N VAL A 56 -9.28 5.47 -10.33
CA VAL A 56 -8.72 6.78 -10.00
C VAL A 56 -9.82 7.81 -10.15
N CYS A 57 -10.21 8.47 -9.06
CA CYS A 57 -11.33 9.40 -8.99
C CYS A 57 -10.89 10.85 -8.82
N SER A 58 -9.59 11.14 -8.88
CA SER A 58 -9.02 12.48 -8.86
C SER A 58 -7.93 12.64 -9.92
N PRO A 59 -7.63 13.85 -10.39
CA PRO A 59 -6.53 14.10 -11.31
C PRO A 59 -5.19 13.65 -10.70
N ILE A 60 -4.31 13.08 -11.52
CA ILE A 60 -2.97 12.69 -11.10
C ILE A 60 -2.11 13.95 -11.00
N ARG A 61 -1.81 14.35 -9.77
CA ARG A 61 -1.04 15.57 -9.48
C ARG A 61 0.11 15.26 -8.54
N PHE A 62 1.29 15.68 -8.92
CA PHE A 62 2.49 15.55 -8.09
C PHE A 62 2.82 16.85 -7.36
N THR A 63 3.46 16.71 -6.21
CA THR A 63 4.08 17.79 -5.47
C THR A 63 5.39 17.30 -4.86
N ASN A 64 6.25 18.23 -4.48
CA ASN A 64 7.53 17.92 -3.85
C ASN A 64 7.46 18.26 -2.36
N ILE A 65 7.82 17.30 -1.52
CA ILE A 65 7.92 17.49 -0.06
C ILE A 65 9.37 17.27 0.35
N ARG A 66 9.95 18.26 1.07
CA ARG A 66 11.28 18.14 1.66
C ARG A 66 11.17 17.83 3.13
N ARG A 67 12.02 16.94 3.62
CA ARG A 67 12.07 16.52 5.01
C ARG A 67 13.49 16.34 5.48
N ASN A 68 13.65 16.57 6.78
CA ASN A 68 14.86 16.17 7.46
C ASN A 68 14.72 14.72 7.91
N GLU A 69 15.55 13.85 7.39
CA GLU A 69 15.64 12.44 7.77
C GLU A 69 16.96 12.15 8.46
N VAL A 70 17.01 11.13 9.29
CA VAL A 70 18.26 10.65 9.90
C VAL A 70 18.96 9.75 8.90
N LYS A 71 20.20 10.11 8.53
CA LYS A 71 20.99 9.36 7.52
C LYS A 71 21.68 8.13 8.11
N ASP A 72 22.04 8.18 9.39
CA ASP A 72 22.83 7.15 10.02
C ASP A 72 21.93 6.05 10.64
N VAL A 73 22.48 4.86 10.73
CA VAL A 73 21.85 3.68 11.33
C VAL A 73 22.62 3.30 12.58
N ILE A 74 21.91 2.89 13.65
CA ILE A 74 22.52 2.39 14.88
C ILE A 74 23.40 1.16 14.53
N SER A 75 24.67 1.21 14.93
CA SER A 75 25.63 0.14 14.67
C SER A 75 25.25 -1.15 15.39
N ALA A 76 24.95 -2.23 14.62
CA ALA A 76 24.68 -3.54 15.19
C ALA A 76 25.83 -4.09 16.05
N ASN A 77 27.08 -3.72 15.74
CA ASN A 77 28.25 -4.13 16.52
C ASN A 77 28.28 -3.44 17.88
N LYS A 78 27.91 -2.12 17.95
CA LYS A 78 27.76 -1.43 19.25
C LYS A 78 26.66 -2.07 20.09
N VAL A 79 25.51 -2.39 19.48
CA VAL A 79 24.42 -3.08 20.18
C VAL A 79 24.88 -4.41 20.75
N LYS A 80 25.54 -5.26 19.94
CA LYS A 80 26.09 -6.54 20.40
C LYS A 80 27.13 -6.40 21.51
N ALA A 81 28.01 -5.40 21.44
CA ALA A 81 29.01 -5.14 22.46
C ALA A 81 28.36 -4.83 23.82
N VAL A 82 27.34 -3.96 23.84
CA VAL A 82 26.62 -3.62 25.08
C VAL A 82 25.80 -4.82 25.57
N MET A 83 25.15 -5.58 24.72
CA MET A 83 24.45 -6.82 25.10
C MET A 83 25.36 -7.85 25.76
N ASN A 84 26.66 -7.88 25.40
CA ASN A 84 27.68 -8.76 25.97
C ASN A 84 28.37 -8.17 27.20
N GLY A 85 27.80 -7.14 27.85
CA GLY A 85 28.32 -6.55 29.09
C GLY A 85 29.33 -5.41 28.87
N GLY A 86 29.54 -4.94 27.65
CA GLY A 86 30.34 -3.74 27.38
C GLY A 86 29.65 -2.47 27.89
N THR A 87 30.47 -1.52 28.33
CA THR A 87 30.00 -0.19 28.72
C THR A 87 30.00 0.75 27.51
N GLY A 88 28.84 1.24 27.12
CA GLY A 88 28.71 2.17 26.01
C GLY A 88 27.30 2.74 25.91
N GLU A 89 27.21 4.00 25.52
CA GLU A 89 25.91 4.63 25.27
C GLU A 89 25.34 4.19 23.94
N LEU A 90 24.08 3.71 23.94
CA LEU A 90 23.34 3.32 22.75
C LEU A 90 22.33 4.42 22.38
N TYR A 91 22.82 5.46 21.75
CA TYR A 91 21.96 6.48 21.16
C TYR A 91 22.50 6.96 19.82
N LEU A 92 21.63 7.57 19.04
CA LEU A 92 21.95 8.30 17.84
C LEU A 92 21.37 9.70 17.97
N ALA A 93 22.22 10.72 18.01
CA ALA A 93 21.78 12.10 18.05
C ALA A 93 21.19 12.50 16.69
N ALA A 94 19.87 12.55 16.58
CA ALA A 94 19.20 12.87 15.32
C ALA A 94 19.64 14.24 14.76
N SER A 95 19.90 15.23 15.65
CA SER A 95 20.37 16.56 15.27
C SER A 95 21.74 16.58 14.57
N GLU A 96 22.61 15.63 14.88
CA GLU A 96 23.95 15.50 14.28
C GLU A 96 23.94 14.68 12.99
N SER A 97 22.83 13.97 12.75
CA SER A 97 22.69 13.02 11.64
C SER A 97 21.59 13.42 10.67
N ILE A 98 21.23 14.70 10.61
CA ILE A 98 20.19 15.22 9.72
C ILE A 98 20.69 15.22 8.28
N GLN A 99 19.85 14.71 7.39
CA GLN A 99 19.97 14.89 5.95
C GLN A 99 18.62 15.32 5.37
N GLN A 100 18.61 16.42 4.62
CA GLN A 100 17.43 16.83 3.88
C GLN A 100 17.25 15.95 2.65
N ARG A 101 16.06 15.38 2.50
CA ARG A 101 15.65 14.57 1.35
C ARG A 101 14.37 15.10 0.73
N ALA A 102 14.30 15.07 -0.59
CA ALA A 102 13.10 15.38 -1.33
C ALA A 102 12.30 14.11 -1.63
N ALA A 103 10.99 14.23 -1.64
CA ALA A 103 10.09 13.18 -2.11
C ALA A 103 9.07 13.77 -3.09
N MET A 104 8.91 13.13 -4.25
CA MET A 104 7.85 13.44 -5.20
C MET A 104 6.64 12.59 -4.87
N VAL A 105 5.60 13.22 -4.36
CA VAL A 105 4.40 12.57 -3.85
C VAL A 105 3.16 13.00 -4.63
N LEU A 106 2.13 12.18 -4.62
CA LEU A 106 0.81 12.53 -5.13
C LEU A 106 0.08 13.41 -4.12
N ARG A 107 -0.79 14.30 -4.60
CA ARG A 107 -1.66 15.14 -3.79
C ARG A 107 -3.12 15.02 -4.18
N ASP A 108 -4.00 15.27 -3.22
CA ASP A 108 -5.46 15.27 -3.40
C ASP A 108 -5.96 13.97 -4.03
N VAL A 109 -5.52 12.84 -3.48
CA VAL A 109 -5.78 11.53 -4.07
C VAL A 109 -7.13 10.96 -3.67
N HIS A 110 -7.79 10.30 -4.64
CA HIS A 110 -9.07 9.66 -4.42
C HIS A 110 -9.18 8.41 -5.29
N TYR A 111 -9.46 7.26 -4.67
CA TYR A 111 -9.53 5.96 -5.33
C TYR A 111 -10.77 5.17 -4.90
N VAL A 112 -11.20 4.25 -5.76
CA VAL A 112 -12.08 3.15 -5.36
C VAL A 112 -11.35 1.84 -5.66
N ILE A 113 -11.19 1.01 -4.63
CA ILE A 113 -10.58 -0.31 -4.71
C ILE A 113 -11.71 -1.32 -4.86
N ASP A 114 -11.73 -2.06 -5.97
CA ASP A 114 -12.56 -3.25 -6.15
C ASP A 114 -11.71 -4.46 -5.75
N ALA A 115 -12.16 -5.20 -4.76
CA ALA A 115 -11.43 -6.35 -4.23
C ALA A 115 -12.37 -7.47 -3.81
N HIS A 116 -11.83 -8.68 -3.75
CA HIS A 116 -12.44 -9.82 -3.07
C HIS A 116 -11.42 -10.46 -2.13
N PHE A 117 -11.84 -11.44 -1.38
CA PHE A 117 -10.90 -12.24 -0.60
C PHE A 117 -11.13 -13.73 -0.84
N GLU A 118 -10.06 -14.47 -0.70
CA GLU A 118 -10.02 -15.93 -0.75
C GLU A 118 -9.82 -16.49 0.66
N MET A 119 -10.41 -17.66 0.92
CA MET A 119 -10.14 -18.41 2.13
C MET A 119 -8.77 -19.08 2.03
N THR A 120 -7.96 -18.99 3.06
CA THR A 120 -6.67 -19.67 3.15
C THR A 120 -6.77 -20.98 3.94
N PRO A 121 -5.81 -21.90 3.81
CA PRO A 121 -5.74 -23.11 4.65
C PRO A 121 -5.60 -22.82 6.17
N ALA A 122 -5.24 -21.60 6.56
CA ALA A 122 -5.12 -21.19 7.96
C ALA A 122 -6.47 -20.72 8.58
N ALA A 123 -7.59 -20.90 7.87
CA ALA A 123 -8.91 -20.63 8.41
C ALA A 123 -9.22 -21.58 9.58
N ALA A 124 -9.71 -21.03 10.69
CA ALA A 124 -10.07 -21.82 11.86
C ALA A 124 -11.42 -22.54 11.66
N PRO A 125 -11.69 -23.64 12.40
CA PRO A 125 -13.02 -24.25 12.41
C PRO A 125 -14.10 -23.20 12.77
N GLY A 126 -15.11 -23.06 11.91
CA GLY A 126 -16.16 -22.04 12.06
C GLY A 126 -15.91 -20.73 11.30
N ASP A 127 -14.74 -20.55 10.70
CA ASP A 127 -14.53 -19.48 9.73
C ASP A 127 -15.21 -19.83 8.40
N ASN A 128 -15.87 -18.86 7.84
CA ASN A 128 -16.47 -18.99 6.52
C ASN A 128 -16.55 -17.63 5.82
N HIS A 129 -16.81 -17.67 4.54
CA HIS A 129 -16.85 -16.48 3.69
C HIS A 129 -17.87 -15.45 4.18
N GLY A 130 -19.06 -15.89 4.62
CA GLY A 130 -20.13 -15.01 5.12
C GLY A 130 -19.71 -14.23 6.37
N LYS A 131 -19.10 -14.92 7.35
CA LYS A 131 -18.57 -14.31 8.58
C LYS A 131 -17.56 -13.20 8.27
N PHE A 132 -16.61 -13.47 7.39
CA PHE A 132 -15.60 -12.47 7.02
C PHE A 132 -16.22 -11.29 6.26
N GLN A 133 -17.14 -11.57 5.33
CA GLN A 133 -17.85 -10.53 4.58
C GLN A 133 -18.65 -9.60 5.51
N ASP A 134 -19.35 -10.13 6.50
CA ASP A 134 -20.11 -9.35 7.48
C ASP A 134 -19.21 -8.48 8.36
N ILE A 135 -18.05 -9.02 8.77
CA ILE A 135 -17.06 -8.27 9.55
C ILE A 135 -16.52 -7.11 8.73
N VAL A 136 -16.08 -7.37 7.49
CA VAL A 136 -15.53 -6.34 6.58
C VAL A 136 -16.57 -5.26 6.33
N LYS A 137 -17.78 -5.64 5.95
CA LYS A 137 -18.90 -4.71 5.70
C LYS A 137 -19.13 -3.80 6.91
N ARG A 138 -19.29 -4.37 8.10
CA ARG A 138 -19.50 -3.61 9.35
C ARG A 138 -18.37 -2.65 9.63
N ARG A 139 -17.11 -3.07 9.43
CA ARG A 139 -15.93 -2.20 9.67
C ARG A 139 -15.89 -1.03 8.70
N LEU A 140 -16.13 -1.28 7.42
CA LEU A 140 -16.18 -0.23 6.41
C LEU A 140 -17.31 0.77 6.65
N GLU A 141 -18.49 0.29 7.07
CA GLU A 141 -19.64 1.15 7.38
C GLU A 141 -19.45 2.00 8.63
N ARG A 142 -18.65 1.51 9.58
CA ARG A 142 -18.37 2.20 10.86
C ARG A 142 -17.02 2.93 10.90
N GLY A 143 -16.25 2.90 9.82
CA GLY A 143 -14.91 3.47 9.81
C GLY A 143 -13.93 2.78 10.79
N GLN A 144 -14.15 1.48 11.08
CA GLN A 144 -13.32 0.73 12.02
C GLN A 144 -12.14 0.08 11.31
N CYS A 145 -10.95 0.19 11.89
CA CYS A 145 -9.72 -0.44 11.39
C CYS A 145 -8.94 -1.08 12.56
N TYR A 146 -8.09 -2.04 12.22
CA TYR A 146 -7.15 -2.64 13.17
C TYR A 146 -5.97 -1.68 13.41
N SER A 147 -5.43 -1.10 12.35
CA SER A 147 -4.42 -0.05 12.39
C SER A 147 -4.82 1.07 11.42
N MET A 148 -4.34 2.29 11.68
CA MET A 148 -4.65 3.42 10.81
C MET A 148 -4.20 3.12 9.38
N PRO A 149 -5.10 3.10 8.38
CA PRO A 149 -4.75 2.95 6.98
C PRO A 149 -3.91 4.15 6.48
N TYR A 150 -3.03 3.90 5.51
CA TYR A 150 -2.19 4.93 4.94
C TYR A 150 -1.99 4.74 3.42
N LEU A 151 -1.64 5.81 2.74
CA LEU A 151 -1.49 5.87 1.29
C LEU A 151 0.00 5.73 0.90
N GLY A 152 0.49 4.49 0.95
CA GLY A 152 1.86 4.09 0.58
C GLY A 152 2.87 4.24 1.70
N THR A 153 2.96 5.39 2.36
CA THR A 153 3.81 5.61 3.54
C THR A 153 2.99 6.07 4.74
N ARG A 154 3.41 5.66 5.95
CA ARG A 154 2.63 5.87 7.20
C ARG A 154 2.36 7.34 7.54
N GLU A 155 3.11 8.25 6.98
CA GLU A 155 2.93 9.70 7.16
C GLU A 155 1.72 10.27 6.41
N PHE A 156 1.15 9.51 5.46
CA PHE A 156 -0.02 9.90 4.68
C PHE A 156 -1.23 9.05 5.06
N PRO A 157 -1.98 9.43 6.10
CA PRO A 157 -3.16 8.69 6.55
C PRO A 157 -4.20 8.64 5.43
N ALA A 158 -4.90 7.51 5.37
CA ALA A 158 -6.00 7.30 4.45
C ALA A 158 -7.34 7.43 5.18
N HIS A 159 -8.25 8.21 4.62
CA HIS A 159 -9.66 8.08 4.90
C HIS A 159 -10.24 6.95 4.08
N PHE A 160 -11.22 6.24 4.62
CA PHE A 160 -11.86 5.14 3.91
C PHE A 160 -13.32 4.98 4.31
N ARG A 161 -14.11 4.43 3.40
CA ARG A 161 -15.49 4.03 3.65
C ARG A 161 -15.91 2.95 2.64
N ARG A 162 -17.03 2.29 2.91
CA ARG A 162 -17.67 1.47 1.90
C ARG A 162 -18.17 2.37 0.76
N CYS A 163 -17.81 2.01 -0.47
CA CYS A 163 -18.30 2.71 -1.65
C CYS A 163 -19.76 2.30 -1.87
N ALA A 164 -20.67 3.24 -1.72
CA ALA A 164 -22.11 3.03 -1.99
C ALA A 164 -22.46 3.38 -3.43
N GLU A 165 -21.83 4.43 -3.97
CA GLU A 165 -21.97 4.90 -5.34
C GLU A 165 -20.58 5.27 -5.87
N LEU A 166 -20.31 4.86 -7.11
CA LEU A 166 -19.01 5.12 -7.72
C LEU A 166 -18.87 6.63 -8.00
N PRO A 167 -17.82 7.27 -7.44
CA PRO A 167 -17.51 8.66 -7.79
C PRO A 167 -17.21 8.78 -9.28
N PRO A 168 -17.54 9.93 -9.91
CA PRO A 168 -17.11 10.20 -11.28
C PRO A 168 -15.59 10.28 -11.33
N TYR A 169 -14.99 9.89 -12.46
CA TYR A 169 -13.58 10.13 -12.71
C TYR A 169 -13.39 11.40 -13.54
N PRO A 170 -12.25 12.10 -13.39
CA PRO A 170 -11.97 13.32 -14.13
C PRO A 170 -11.83 13.09 -15.63
N ASP A 171 -12.28 14.04 -16.43
CA ASP A 171 -12.14 14.02 -17.89
C ASP A 171 -10.68 13.85 -18.36
N GLU A 172 -9.74 14.36 -17.59
CA GLU A 172 -8.29 14.23 -17.82
C GLU A 172 -7.79 12.78 -17.83
N LEU A 173 -8.56 11.83 -17.27
CA LEU A 173 -8.23 10.40 -17.21
C LEU A 173 -8.92 9.58 -18.30
N LYS A 174 -9.64 10.21 -19.24
CA LYS A 174 -10.23 9.53 -20.39
C LYS A 174 -9.17 8.99 -21.33
N GLY A 175 -9.50 7.87 -21.96
CA GLY A 175 -8.62 7.17 -22.88
C GLY A 175 -7.67 6.21 -22.18
N THR A 176 -6.65 5.75 -22.91
CA THR A 176 -5.69 4.75 -22.45
C THR A 176 -4.38 5.40 -22.04
N ARG A 177 -3.88 5.07 -20.85
CA ARG A 177 -2.58 5.50 -20.35
C ARG A 177 -1.73 4.30 -19.94
N ASP A 178 -0.53 4.17 -20.51
CA ASP A 178 0.48 3.21 -20.07
C ASP A 178 1.14 3.75 -18.77
N LEU A 179 1.06 2.98 -17.71
CA LEU A 179 1.67 3.32 -16.40
C LEU A 179 3.04 2.65 -16.21
N GLY A 180 3.48 1.87 -17.20
CA GLY A 180 4.75 1.14 -17.16
C GLY A 180 4.73 -0.07 -16.23
N TRP A 181 5.94 -0.52 -15.82
CA TRP A 181 6.07 -1.60 -14.86
C TRP A 181 5.72 -1.12 -13.46
N MET A 182 4.78 -1.81 -12.83
CA MET A 182 4.29 -1.48 -11.51
C MET A 182 4.41 -2.67 -10.57
N LEU A 183 4.75 -2.41 -9.31
CA LEU A 183 4.78 -3.42 -8.27
C LEU A 183 3.37 -4.00 -8.09
N TRP A 184 3.25 -5.30 -8.41
CA TRP A 184 2.02 -6.05 -8.21
C TRP A 184 1.87 -6.39 -6.72
N ASP A 185 2.83 -7.12 -6.16
CA ASP A 185 2.95 -7.42 -4.72
C ASP A 185 4.33 -8.04 -4.43
N MET A 186 4.58 -8.32 -3.14
CA MET A 186 5.71 -9.14 -2.72
C MET A 186 5.30 -10.61 -2.68
N ASP A 187 6.18 -11.49 -3.14
CA ASP A 187 6.00 -12.93 -3.01
C ASP A 187 6.53 -13.41 -1.66
N TYR A 188 5.62 -13.74 -0.75
CA TYR A 188 5.93 -14.22 0.60
C TYR A 188 5.92 -15.76 0.73
N ARG A 189 5.84 -16.51 -0.37
CA ARG A 189 5.81 -17.98 -0.32
C ARG A 189 7.08 -18.57 0.26
N ASP A 190 8.20 -17.93 0.02
CA ASP A 190 9.48 -18.22 0.66
C ASP A 190 9.84 -17.07 1.61
N PRO A 191 9.70 -17.25 2.95
CA PRO A 191 10.03 -16.21 3.91
C PRO A 191 11.51 -15.82 3.95
N GLU A 192 12.41 -16.71 3.50
CA GLU A 192 13.85 -16.42 3.44
C GLU A 192 14.24 -15.67 2.17
N ASN A 193 13.39 -15.71 1.13
CA ASN A 193 13.64 -15.08 -0.16
C ASN A 193 12.39 -14.35 -0.68
N ILE A 194 12.01 -13.28 -0.01
CA ILE A 194 10.87 -12.44 -0.41
C ILE A 194 11.25 -11.62 -1.65
N THR A 195 10.58 -11.88 -2.77
CA THR A 195 10.84 -11.22 -4.06
C THR A 195 9.67 -10.35 -4.52
N PRO A 196 9.94 -9.18 -5.16
CA PRO A 196 8.89 -8.36 -5.73
C PRO A 196 8.37 -8.95 -7.04
N LYS A 197 7.06 -8.89 -7.23
CA LYS A 197 6.37 -9.23 -8.47
C LYS A 197 5.86 -7.95 -9.14
N PHE A 198 5.99 -7.89 -10.45
CA PHE A 198 5.62 -6.73 -11.25
C PHE A 198 4.65 -7.13 -12.38
N PHE A 199 3.90 -6.16 -12.87
CA PHE A 199 3.09 -6.29 -14.07
C PHE A 199 3.16 -5.02 -14.90
N ARG A 200 2.85 -5.10 -16.20
CA ARG A 200 2.72 -3.92 -17.05
C ARG A 200 1.35 -3.30 -16.83
N ALA A 201 1.32 -2.21 -16.07
CA ALA A 201 0.08 -1.55 -15.70
C ALA A 201 -0.42 -0.64 -16.83
N GLN A 202 -1.70 -0.73 -17.11
CA GLN A 202 -2.41 0.14 -18.03
C GLN A 202 -3.69 0.65 -17.37
N MET A 203 -4.01 1.91 -17.58
CA MET A 203 -5.23 2.53 -17.10
C MET A 203 -6.10 2.92 -18.30
N VAL A 204 -7.37 2.54 -18.28
CA VAL A 204 -8.37 2.90 -19.31
C VAL A 204 -9.52 3.62 -18.63
N ASP A 205 -9.79 4.83 -19.04
CA ASP A 205 -10.88 5.66 -18.49
C ASP A 205 -10.85 5.73 -16.94
N GLY A 206 -9.67 6.00 -16.41
CA GLY A 206 -9.44 6.07 -14.97
C GLY A 206 -9.43 4.72 -14.23
N VAL A 207 -9.53 3.59 -14.92
CA VAL A 207 -9.58 2.25 -14.33
C VAL A 207 -8.33 1.44 -14.67
N MET A 208 -7.61 0.98 -13.66
CA MET A 208 -6.52 0.01 -13.79
C MET A 208 -7.05 -1.37 -13.35
N ILE A 209 -6.98 -2.33 -14.27
CA ILE A 209 -7.29 -3.74 -13.97
C ILE A 209 -6.02 -4.40 -13.44
N VAL A 210 -6.15 -5.16 -12.36
CA VAL A 210 -5.05 -5.89 -11.74
C VAL A 210 -5.11 -7.34 -12.21
N PRO A 211 -4.03 -7.85 -12.83
CA PRO A 211 -4.02 -9.25 -13.27
C PRO A 211 -4.00 -10.21 -12.07
N PRO A 212 -4.65 -11.37 -12.16
CA PRO A 212 -4.57 -12.39 -11.13
C PRO A 212 -3.16 -12.96 -10.98
N PRO A 213 -2.79 -13.51 -9.80
CA PRO A 213 -1.43 -13.94 -9.51
C PRO A 213 -0.86 -15.00 -10.47
N ASP A 214 -1.75 -15.86 -11.00
CA ASP A 214 -1.37 -16.96 -11.88
C ASP A 214 -1.45 -16.59 -13.39
N SER A 215 -1.72 -15.32 -13.69
CA SER A 215 -1.67 -14.84 -15.06
C SER A 215 -0.22 -14.74 -15.53
N GLY A 216 0.05 -15.04 -16.79
CA GLY A 216 1.37 -14.83 -17.39
C GLY A 216 1.82 -13.35 -17.46
N GLU A 217 0.99 -12.42 -16.99
CA GLU A 217 1.27 -10.99 -16.96
C GLU A 217 2.07 -10.57 -15.72
N VAL A 218 2.00 -11.35 -14.64
CA VAL A 218 2.76 -11.09 -13.39
C VAL A 218 4.13 -11.76 -13.49
N ARG A 219 5.20 -10.98 -13.33
CA ARG A 219 6.60 -11.39 -13.48
C ARG A 219 7.44 -10.99 -12.26
N GLY A 220 8.52 -11.71 -12.02
CA GLY A 220 9.50 -11.45 -10.98
C GLY A 220 10.04 -12.70 -10.36
#